data_1ac88be94fab1011dc808a5fca6ef578
#
_entry.id   1ac88be94fab1011dc808a5fca6ef578
#
_cell.length_a   1.000
_cell.length_b   1.000
_cell.length_c   1.000
_cell.angle_alpha   90.00
_cell.angle_beta   90.00
_cell.angle_gamma   90.00
#
_symmetry.space_group_name_H-M   'P 1'
#
loop_
_entity.id
_entity.type
_entity.pdbx_description
1 polymer ?
#
loop_
_entity_poly.entity_id
_entity_poly.type
_entity_poly.pdbx_seq_one_letter_code
_entity_poly.pdbx_strand_id
1 'polypeptide(L)'
;MSDKKVIGILGGMGPLATADLFQKITLHTAASCDQDHPRVCIDSNTNISDRTAALLHGGADPVPEMVKSAQRLESIGADLLIMPCNTAHNFYDAVASSVSIPVLHMIAITRDALKSRGVKCAGLLATDGTVQTGIYQRTFEGSGVELLTPD
;
A
#
# COMPACT_ATOMS: atom_id res chain seq x y z
N MET A 1 -7.33 -23.01 18.27
CA MET A 1 -7.78 -22.04 17.26
C MET A 1 -6.53 -21.36 16.74
N SER A 2 -6.21 -21.45 15.45
CA SER A 2 -5.05 -20.70 14.92
C SER A 2 -5.35 -19.22 15.08
N ASP A 3 -4.44 -18.50 15.69
CA ASP A 3 -4.54 -17.06 15.90
C ASP A 3 -4.41 -16.37 14.52
N LYS A 4 -5.57 -16.14 13.85
CA LYS A 4 -5.58 -15.54 12.53
C LYS A 4 -5.10 -14.10 12.62
N LYS A 5 -4.16 -13.74 11.76
CA LYS A 5 -3.65 -12.38 11.68
C LYS A 5 -4.75 -11.41 11.25
N VAL A 6 -4.80 -10.25 11.89
CA VAL A 6 -5.71 -9.16 11.58
C VAL A 6 -5.03 -8.20 10.59
N ILE A 7 -5.67 -7.96 9.47
CA ILE A 7 -5.15 -7.06 8.43
C ILE A 7 -5.68 -5.64 8.67
N GLY A 8 -4.78 -4.66 8.77
CA GLY A 8 -5.13 -3.24 8.77
C GLY A 8 -4.97 -2.64 7.37
N ILE A 9 -6.01 -1.98 6.85
CA ILE A 9 -5.94 -1.24 5.59
C ILE A 9 -5.91 0.26 5.89
N LEU A 10 -4.74 0.88 5.67
CA LEU A 10 -4.56 2.32 5.69
C LEU A 10 -5.02 2.87 4.34
N GLY A 11 -6.30 3.26 4.28
CA GLY A 11 -7.01 3.60 3.06
C GLY A 11 -7.43 5.07 2.97
N GLY A 12 -8.37 5.35 2.08
CA GLY A 12 -8.90 6.69 1.82
C GLY A 12 -8.13 7.49 0.77
N MET A 13 -7.07 6.90 0.17
CA MET A 13 -6.15 7.55 -0.78
C MET A 13 -6.18 6.95 -2.22
N GLY A 14 -7.23 6.49 -2.90
CA GLY A 14 -8.63 6.83 -2.65
C GLY A 14 -9.48 5.72 -2.03
N PRO A 15 -10.72 6.10 -1.69
CA PRO A 15 -11.68 5.21 -1.07
C PRO A 15 -12.06 4.00 -1.94
N LEU A 16 -12.21 4.18 -3.25
CA LEU A 16 -12.52 3.07 -4.16
C LEU A 16 -11.39 2.04 -4.23
N ALA A 17 -10.13 2.45 -4.24
CA ALA A 17 -9.00 1.52 -4.18
C ALA A 17 -8.96 0.75 -2.86
N THR A 18 -9.39 1.39 -1.76
CA THR A 18 -9.52 0.75 -0.44
C THR A 18 -10.59 -0.33 -0.46
N ALA A 19 -11.76 -0.03 -1.02
CA ALA A 19 -12.87 -0.98 -1.15
C ALA A 19 -12.50 -2.15 -2.09
N ASP A 20 -11.84 -1.87 -3.22
CA ASP A 20 -11.37 -2.88 -4.16
C ASP A 20 -10.35 -3.84 -3.52
N LEU A 21 -9.40 -3.31 -2.73
CA LEU A 21 -8.46 -4.16 -2.00
C LEU A 21 -9.18 -5.07 -1.00
N PHE A 22 -10.14 -4.55 -0.23
CA PHE A 22 -10.92 -5.37 0.69
C PHE A 22 -11.71 -6.46 -0.04
N GLN A 23 -12.35 -6.12 -1.14
CA GLN A 23 -13.05 -7.10 -1.98
C GLN A 23 -12.09 -8.19 -2.48
N LYS A 24 -10.88 -7.81 -2.95
CA LYS A 24 -9.87 -8.76 -3.42
C LYS A 24 -9.37 -9.68 -2.31
N ILE A 25 -9.14 -9.16 -1.10
CA ILE A 25 -8.79 -9.98 0.07
C ILE A 25 -9.86 -11.05 0.29
N THR A 26 -11.13 -10.66 0.26
CA THR A 26 -12.26 -11.58 0.45
C THR A 26 -12.30 -12.63 -0.66
N LEU A 27 -12.26 -12.21 -1.93
CA LEU A 27 -12.38 -13.12 -3.08
C LEU A 27 -11.19 -14.07 -3.25
N HIS A 28 -9.99 -13.68 -2.83
CA HIS A 28 -8.79 -14.50 -2.94
C HIS A 28 -8.50 -15.32 -1.68
N THR A 29 -9.32 -15.22 -0.63
CA THR A 29 -9.22 -16.09 0.53
C THR A 29 -9.88 -17.43 0.21
N ALA A 30 -9.14 -18.53 0.40
CA ALA A 30 -9.69 -19.88 0.31
C ALA A 30 -10.54 -20.14 1.58
N ALA A 31 -11.82 -19.81 1.52
CA ALA A 31 -12.77 -19.91 2.62
C ALA A 31 -13.95 -20.80 2.24
N SER A 32 -14.39 -21.64 3.18
CA SER A 32 -15.60 -22.46 3.05
C SER A 32 -16.78 -21.88 3.84
N CYS A 33 -16.51 -20.96 4.77
CA CYS A 33 -17.49 -20.24 5.58
C CYS A 33 -16.94 -18.87 5.98
N ASP A 34 -17.80 -17.99 6.51
CA ASP A 34 -17.42 -16.63 6.89
C ASP A 34 -16.24 -16.61 7.90
N GLN A 35 -16.21 -17.57 8.79
CA GLN A 35 -15.18 -17.69 9.84
C GLN A 35 -13.80 -18.07 9.28
N ASP A 36 -13.71 -18.51 8.02
CA ASP A 36 -12.43 -18.81 7.38
C ASP A 36 -11.69 -17.55 6.88
N HIS A 37 -12.41 -16.45 6.67
CA HIS A 37 -11.81 -15.20 6.25
C HIS A 37 -10.92 -14.56 7.33
N PRO A 38 -9.87 -13.80 6.94
CA PRO A 38 -9.12 -12.97 7.88
C PRO A 38 -9.99 -11.84 8.41
N ARG A 39 -9.77 -11.45 9.66
CA ARG A 39 -10.33 -10.20 10.16
C ARG A 39 -9.62 -9.02 9.48
N VAL A 40 -10.40 -8.03 8.99
CA VAL A 40 -9.88 -6.84 8.34
C VAL A 40 -10.40 -5.61 9.06
N CYS A 41 -9.49 -4.70 9.43
CA CYS A 41 -9.79 -3.36 9.95
C CYS A 41 -9.43 -2.35 8.87
N ILE A 42 -10.32 -1.41 8.58
CA ILE A 42 -10.13 -0.41 7.52
C ILE A 42 -10.27 0.98 8.11
N ASP A 43 -9.25 1.81 7.95
CA ASP A 43 -9.34 3.26 8.13
C ASP A 43 -9.34 3.94 6.76
N SER A 44 -10.51 4.22 6.23
CA SER A 44 -10.66 4.96 4.96
C SER A 44 -10.62 6.47 5.23
N ASN A 45 -9.42 6.98 5.57
CA ASN A 45 -9.20 8.36 6.00
C ASN A 45 -9.02 9.30 4.80
N THR A 46 -10.11 9.95 4.38
CA THR A 46 -10.10 10.93 3.28
C THR A 46 -9.57 12.32 3.69
N ASN A 47 -9.21 12.52 4.96
CA ASN A 47 -8.53 13.75 5.42
C ASN A 47 -7.03 13.75 5.11
N ILE A 48 -6.46 12.62 4.69
CA ILE A 48 -5.06 12.55 4.25
C ILE A 48 -4.89 13.42 3.00
N SER A 49 -4.04 14.45 3.11
CA SER A 49 -3.79 15.44 2.06
C SER A 49 -3.33 14.78 0.75
N ASP A 50 -3.53 15.46 -0.39
CA ASP A 50 -3.13 14.93 -1.69
C ASP A 50 -1.62 14.68 -1.76
N ARG A 51 -1.24 13.45 -2.08
CA ARG A 51 0.15 12.97 -2.12
C ARG A 51 0.94 13.55 -3.27
N THR A 52 0.30 13.71 -4.43
CA THR A 52 0.95 14.32 -5.60
C THR A 52 1.19 15.80 -5.37
N ALA A 53 0.20 16.51 -4.85
CA ALA A 53 0.37 17.92 -4.49
C ALA A 53 1.47 18.12 -3.44
N ALA A 54 1.55 17.27 -2.42
CA ALA A 54 2.60 17.32 -1.40
C ALA A 54 4.01 17.11 -2.00
N LEU A 55 4.14 16.15 -2.92
CA LEU A 55 5.43 15.78 -3.51
C LEU A 55 5.93 16.76 -4.59
N LEU A 56 5.03 17.32 -5.40
CA LEU A 56 5.38 18.06 -6.61
C LEU A 56 5.02 19.54 -6.58
N HIS A 57 4.10 19.96 -5.69
CA HIS A 57 3.48 21.29 -5.76
C HIS A 57 3.47 22.04 -4.42
N GLY A 58 4.25 21.57 -3.42
CA GLY A 58 4.30 22.21 -2.10
C GLY A 58 2.97 22.16 -1.34
N GLY A 59 2.13 21.16 -1.63
CA GLY A 59 0.88 20.92 -0.91
C GLY A 59 1.08 20.48 0.54
N ALA A 60 -0.02 20.38 1.29
CA ALA A 60 0.01 19.98 2.69
C ALA A 60 0.60 18.57 2.87
N ASP A 61 1.41 18.40 3.91
CA ASP A 61 2.05 17.12 4.25
C ASP A 61 1.02 16.06 4.64
N PRO A 62 0.95 14.89 3.96
CA PRO A 62 0.04 13.81 4.30
C PRO A 62 0.49 12.97 5.50
N VAL A 63 1.77 13.03 5.87
CA VAL A 63 2.39 12.15 6.87
C VAL A 63 1.68 12.18 8.22
N PRO A 64 1.31 13.34 8.81
CA PRO A 64 0.66 13.37 10.13
C PRO A 64 -0.65 12.55 10.16
N GLU A 65 -1.48 12.66 9.13
CA GLU A 65 -2.74 11.91 9.08
C GLU A 65 -2.52 10.43 8.73
N MET A 66 -1.53 10.11 7.89
CA MET A 66 -1.15 8.72 7.61
C MET A 66 -0.67 8.01 8.87
N VAL A 67 0.19 8.65 9.66
CA VAL A 67 0.71 8.12 10.93
C VAL A 67 -0.44 7.90 11.94
N LYS A 68 -1.34 8.86 12.09
CA LYS A 68 -2.52 8.70 12.97
C LYS A 68 -3.38 7.51 12.55
N SER A 69 -3.61 7.32 11.26
CA SER A 69 -4.36 6.18 10.73
C SER A 69 -3.64 4.85 10.99
N ALA A 70 -2.32 4.80 10.79
CA ALA A 70 -1.53 3.60 11.06
C ALA A 70 -1.58 3.21 12.55
N GLN A 71 -1.35 4.18 13.45
CA GLN A 71 -1.41 3.96 14.90
C GLN A 71 -2.81 3.57 15.39
N ARG A 72 -3.87 4.13 14.80
CA ARG A 72 -5.25 3.74 15.08
C ARG A 72 -5.49 2.28 14.70
N LEU A 73 -5.07 1.85 13.53
CA LEU A 73 -5.21 0.47 13.08
C LEU A 73 -4.44 -0.50 13.98
N GLU A 74 -3.22 -0.16 14.38
CA GLU A 74 -2.45 -0.94 15.34
C GLU A 74 -3.17 -1.02 16.69
N SER A 75 -3.69 0.10 17.22
CA SER A 75 -4.37 0.15 18.50
C SER A 75 -5.65 -0.69 18.58
N ILE A 76 -6.33 -0.93 17.46
CA ILE A 76 -7.51 -1.78 17.39
C ILE A 76 -7.18 -3.25 17.05
N GLY A 77 -5.90 -3.60 17.06
CA GLY A 77 -5.41 -4.97 17.01
C GLY A 77 -5.06 -5.47 15.60
N ALA A 78 -4.71 -4.60 14.67
CA ALA A 78 -4.10 -5.03 13.42
C ALA A 78 -2.72 -5.66 13.69
N ASP A 79 -2.42 -6.77 13.03
CA ASP A 79 -1.12 -7.46 13.10
C ASP A 79 -0.16 -7.05 11.97
N LEU A 80 -0.69 -6.42 10.92
CA LEU A 80 0.05 -5.89 9.79
C LEU A 80 -0.76 -4.80 9.08
N LEU A 81 -0.08 -3.91 8.37
CA LEU A 81 -0.70 -2.84 7.59
C LEU A 81 -0.43 -3.00 6.09
N ILE A 82 -1.44 -2.61 5.29
CA ILE A 82 -1.33 -2.44 3.82
C ILE A 82 -1.86 -1.07 3.42
N MET A 83 -1.19 -0.43 2.43
CA MET A 83 -1.61 0.85 1.84
C MET A 83 -1.94 0.67 0.35
N PRO A 84 -3.21 0.71 -0.08
CA PRO A 84 -3.57 0.60 -1.49
C PRO A 84 -3.41 1.94 -2.25
N CYS A 85 -2.23 2.53 -2.18
CA CYS A 85 -1.90 3.79 -2.85
C CYS A 85 -0.43 3.81 -3.26
N ASN A 86 -0.16 3.84 -4.56
CA ASN A 86 1.22 3.88 -5.09
C ASN A 86 1.99 5.12 -4.61
N THR A 87 1.43 6.31 -4.82
CA THR A 87 2.08 7.58 -4.48
C THR A 87 2.37 7.70 -2.98
N ALA A 88 1.51 7.12 -2.12
CA ALA A 88 1.69 7.13 -0.66
C ALA A 88 2.95 6.39 -0.21
N HIS A 89 3.47 5.46 -1.02
CA HIS A 89 4.70 4.73 -0.71
C HIS A 89 5.95 5.61 -0.70
N ASN A 90 5.90 6.86 -1.22
CA ASN A 90 6.95 7.84 -0.99
C ASN A 90 7.09 8.24 0.49
N PHE A 91 6.05 8.02 1.30
CA PHE A 91 6.01 8.29 2.74
C PHE A 91 6.07 7.00 3.58
N TYR A 92 6.44 5.87 2.95
CA TYR A 92 6.44 4.55 3.58
C TYR A 92 7.25 4.50 4.87
N ASP A 93 8.48 5.05 4.86
CA ASP A 93 9.38 4.98 6.02
C ASP A 93 8.79 5.72 7.23
N ALA A 94 8.13 6.85 7.03
CA ALA A 94 7.47 7.60 8.09
C ALA A 94 6.31 6.80 8.71
N VAL A 95 5.53 6.11 7.89
CA VAL A 95 4.44 5.24 8.37
C VAL A 95 5.01 4.00 9.06
N ALA A 96 5.96 3.32 8.45
CA ALA A 96 6.53 2.08 8.98
C ALA A 96 7.25 2.29 10.33
N SER A 97 7.92 3.43 10.50
CA SER A 97 8.58 3.78 11.76
C SER A 97 7.63 4.22 12.89
N SER A 98 6.37 4.52 12.56
CA SER A 98 5.37 5.01 13.52
C SER A 98 4.59 3.90 14.25
N VAL A 99 4.74 2.66 13.85
CA VAL A 99 4.06 1.47 14.38
C VAL A 99 5.06 0.34 14.65
N SER A 100 4.69 -0.61 15.51
CA SER A 100 5.52 -1.78 15.82
C SER A 100 5.22 -2.99 14.93
N ILE A 101 4.07 -2.97 14.25
CA ILE A 101 3.63 -4.03 13.34
C ILE A 101 4.18 -3.83 11.92
N PRO A 102 4.38 -4.90 11.14
CA PRO A 102 4.89 -4.78 9.78
C PRO A 102 3.94 -4.01 8.86
N VAL A 103 4.50 -3.10 8.06
CA VAL A 103 3.79 -2.43 6.96
C VAL A 103 4.25 -3.06 5.65
N LEU A 104 3.32 -3.61 4.88
CA LEU A 104 3.64 -4.25 3.60
C LEU A 104 3.93 -3.21 2.52
N HIS A 105 5.11 -3.31 1.89
CA HIS A 105 5.49 -2.40 0.82
C HIS A 105 4.99 -2.93 -0.53
N MET A 106 3.84 -2.43 -0.99
CA MET A 106 3.15 -2.92 -2.19
C MET A 106 4.05 -2.97 -3.44
N ILE A 107 4.87 -1.94 -3.66
CA ILE A 107 5.75 -1.87 -4.84
C ILE A 107 6.85 -2.94 -4.77
N ALA A 108 7.43 -3.18 -3.59
CA ALA A 108 8.43 -4.23 -3.41
C ALA A 108 7.82 -5.63 -3.63
N ILE A 109 6.62 -5.88 -3.11
CA ILE A 109 5.89 -7.13 -3.33
C ILE A 109 5.60 -7.33 -4.83
N THR A 110 5.22 -6.26 -5.54
CA THR A 110 5.01 -6.31 -6.99
C THR A 110 6.29 -6.68 -7.72
N ARG A 111 7.41 -6.03 -7.38
CA ARG A 111 8.74 -6.37 -7.92
C ARG A 111 9.07 -7.85 -7.73
N ASP A 112 8.91 -8.35 -6.51
CA ASP A 112 9.26 -9.72 -6.17
C ASP A 112 8.36 -10.74 -6.86
N ALA A 113 7.07 -10.42 -7.02
CA ALA A 113 6.13 -11.22 -7.78
C ALA A 113 6.49 -11.28 -9.29
N LEU A 114 6.95 -10.18 -9.88
CA LEU A 114 7.40 -10.15 -11.27
C LEU A 114 8.69 -10.96 -11.45
N LYS A 115 9.65 -10.80 -10.54
CA LYS A 115 10.89 -11.59 -10.52
C LYS A 115 10.62 -13.09 -10.45
N SER A 116 9.76 -13.52 -9.54
CA SER A 116 9.42 -14.94 -9.35
C SER A 116 8.77 -15.56 -10.59
N ARG A 117 8.11 -14.73 -11.41
CA ARG A 117 7.50 -15.15 -12.70
C ARG A 117 8.45 -15.04 -13.88
N GLY A 118 9.71 -14.64 -13.68
CA GLY A 118 10.71 -14.49 -14.72
C GLY A 118 10.46 -13.30 -15.67
N VAL A 119 9.61 -12.35 -15.30
CA VAL A 119 9.34 -11.14 -16.09
C VAL A 119 10.61 -10.30 -16.19
N LYS A 120 10.96 -9.87 -17.40
CA LYS A 120 12.16 -9.05 -17.69
C LYS A 120 11.83 -7.59 -17.99
N CYS A 121 10.59 -7.32 -18.42
CA CYS A 121 10.14 -5.97 -18.76
C CYS A 121 8.68 -5.82 -18.38
N ALA A 122 8.33 -4.68 -17.76
CA ALA A 122 6.96 -4.36 -17.34
C ALA A 122 6.62 -2.90 -17.65
N GLY A 123 5.42 -2.65 -18.16
CA GLY A 123 4.89 -1.32 -18.36
C GLY A 123 4.35 -0.75 -17.04
N LEU A 124 4.69 0.50 -16.72
CA LEU A 124 4.18 1.22 -15.56
C LEU A 124 3.15 2.26 -15.99
N LEU A 125 1.89 2.07 -15.59
CA LEU A 125 0.83 3.06 -15.70
C LEU A 125 0.53 3.58 -14.29
N ALA A 126 0.76 4.86 -14.05
CA ALA A 126 0.64 5.45 -12.71
C ALA A 126 0.34 6.95 -12.79
N THR A 127 0.05 7.58 -11.65
CA THR A 127 -0.11 9.02 -11.53
C THR A 127 1.22 9.74 -11.71
N ASP A 128 1.16 11.04 -12.09
CA ASP A 128 2.35 11.90 -12.21
C ASP A 128 3.23 11.87 -10.96
N GLY A 129 2.63 11.95 -9.77
CA GLY A 129 3.36 11.88 -8.51
C GLY A 129 4.13 10.57 -8.34
N THR A 130 3.62 9.45 -8.84
CA THR A 130 4.30 8.16 -8.80
C THR A 130 5.43 8.10 -9.82
N VAL A 131 5.18 8.56 -11.06
CA VAL A 131 6.17 8.52 -12.15
C VAL A 131 7.31 9.50 -11.89
N GLN A 132 6.99 10.77 -11.60
CA GLN A 132 8.00 11.83 -11.45
C GLN A 132 8.88 11.65 -10.21
N THR A 133 8.34 11.06 -9.13
CA THR A 133 9.16 10.74 -7.95
C THR A 133 10.10 9.55 -8.16
N GLY A 134 9.91 8.76 -9.21
CA GLY A 134 10.77 7.62 -9.51
C GLY A 134 10.73 6.49 -8.45
N ILE A 135 9.65 6.39 -7.67
CA ILE A 135 9.59 5.40 -6.59
C ILE A 135 9.64 3.95 -7.09
N TYR A 136 9.03 3.69 -8.24
CA TYR A 136 9.11 2.37 -8.88
C TYR A 136 10.52 2.09 -9.38
N GLN A 137 11.15 3.06 -10.05
CA GLN A 137 12.51 2.93 -10.57
C GLN A 137 13.49 2.60 -9.44
N ARG A 138 13.46 3.36 -8.34
CA ARG A 138 14.30 3.06 -7.15
C ARG A 138 14.02 1.69 -6.55
N THR A 139 12.73 1.32 -6.41
CA THR A 139 12.36 0.04 -5.81
C THR A 139 12.77 -1.15 -6.69
N PHE A 140 12.78 -0.98 -8.02
CA PHE A 140 13.14 -2.01 -8.98
C PHE A 140 14.62 -2.06 -9.32
N GLU A 141 15.43 -1.12 -8.83
CA GLU A 141 16.87 -1.10 -9.06
C GLU A 141 17.52 -2.44 -8.69
N GLY A 142 18.37 -2.96 -9.58
CA GLY A 142 19.02 -4.26 -9.39
C GLY A 142 18.11 -5.49 -9.44
N SER A 143 16.81 -5.32 -9.71
CA SER A 143 15.86 -6.44 -9.77
C SER A 143 15.98 -7.33 -11.01
N GLY A 144 16.56 -6.79 -12.09
CA GLY A 144 16.58 -7.42 -13.41
C GLY A 144 15.25 -7.33 -14.17
N VAL A 145 14.32 -6.48 -13.70
CA VAL A 145 13.06 -6.14 -14.37
C VAL A 145 13.17 -4.69 -14.87
N GLU A 146 13.15 -4.50 -16.17
CA GLU A 146 13.09 -3.18 -16.82
C GLU A 146 11.68 -2.60 -16.68
N LEU A 147 11.58 -1.30 -16.36
CA LEU A 147 10.31 -0.58 -16.31
C LEU A 147 10.20 0.37 -17.49
N LEU A 148 9.10 0.25 -18.24
CA LEU A 148 8.73 1.17 -19.30
C LEU A 148 7.59 2.07 -18.85
N THR A 149 7.74 3.37 -18.99
CA THR A 149 6.65 4.36 -18.82
C THR A 149 6.23 4.87 -20.19
N PRO A 150 4.93 5.11 -20.44
CA PRO A 150 4.49 5.83 -21.64
C PRO A 150 5.10 7.24 -21.69
N ASP A 151 5.30 7.75 -22.89
CA ASP A 151 5.72 9.14 -23.15
C ASP A 151 4.62 10.15 -22.76
#